data_e83269cbcada167d9ab60cc7480071a0
#
_entry.id   e83269cbcada167d9ab60cc7480071a0
#
_cell.length_a   1.000
_cell.length_b   1.000
_cell.length_c   1.000
_cell.angle_alpha   90.00
_cell.angle_beta   90.00
_cell.angle_gamma   90.00
#
_symmetry.space_group_name_H-M   'P 1'
#
loop_
_entity.id
_entity.type
_entity.pdbx_description
1 polymer ?
#
loop_
_entity_poly.entity_id
_entity_poly.type
_entity_poly.pdbx_seq_one_letter_code
_entity_poly.pdbx_strand_id
1 'polypeptide(L)'
;MLLYEGKAKQVYSTENENEYVVYYKDDATAFNGEKKASIASKGILNNKICTIMFETLEKAGIKTHFIKALSDREQLVKKVTILPLEVIIRNITAGSFCKRYGVEEGIVLDKPIFEMSSKNDEYGDPLINDDHAVALKLATQEEIDYIRAQTLKINEIMKEFFLKMDLKLVDFKLEFGKDADGNIILADEISPDTCRLWDVNTNEKLDKDRFRRDLGDLVQGYEEVLSRMNK
;
A
#
# COMPACT_ATOMS: atom_id res chain seq x y z
N MET A 1 -6.34 -17.73 -16.22
CA MET A 1 -7.75 -17.23 -16.27
C MET A 1 -7.86 -16.03 -15.33
N LEU A 2 -8.57 -14.97 -15.72
CA LEU A 2 -8.86 -13.84 -14.83
C LEU A 2 -9.74 -14.30 -13.66
N LEU A 3 -9.29 -14.06 -12.43
CA LEU A 3 -10.01 -14.42 -11.19
C LEU A 3 -10.69 -13.21 -10.54
N TYR A 4 -9.99 -12.06 -10.57
CA TYR A 4 -10.46 -10.84 -9.94
C TYR A 4 -9.94 -9.62 -10.68
N GLU A 5 -10.76 -8.58 -10.76
CA GLU A 5 -10.36 -7.26 -11.25
C GLU A 5 -10.73 -6.18 -10.23
N GLY A 6 -9.70 -5.50 -9.74
CA GLY A 6 -9.82 -4.36 -8.85
C GLY A 6 -9.63 -3.02 -9.56
N LYS A 7 -9.56 -1.96 -8.78
CA LYS A 7 -9.39 -0.57 -9.25
C LYS A 7 -8.06 -0.37 -10.02
N ALA A 8 -6.97 -0.99 -9.58
CA ALA A 8 -5.63 -0.79 -10.13
C ALA A 8 -4.95 -2.08 -10.61
N LYS A 9 -5.53 -3.24 -10.35
CA LYS A 9 -4.91 -4.54 -10.61
C LYS A 9 -5.91 -5.57 -11.12
N GLN A 10 -5.37 -6.56 -11.83
CA GLN A 10 -6.07 -7.79 -12.20
C GLN A 10 -5.28 -8.98 -11.64
N VAL A 11 -5.98 -10.00 -11.20
CA VAL A 11 -5.40 -11.24 -10.63
C VAL A 11 -5.78 -12.41 -11.51
N TYR A 12 -4.79 -13.18 -11.92
CA TYR A 12 -4.95 -14.34 -12.79
C TYR A 12 -4.47 -15.61 -12.09
N SER A 13 -5.15 -16.73 -12.38
CA SER A 13 -4.66 -18.06 -12.00
C SER A 13 -3.43 -18.43 -12.82
N THR A 14 -2.57 -19.28 -12.21
CA THR A 14 -1.47 -19.95 -12.87
C THR A 14 -1.75 -21.45 -13.01
N GLU A 15 -0.79 -22.24 -13.46
CA GLU A 15 -0.84 -23.70 -13.42
C GLU A 15 -0.62 -24.24 -12.00
N ASN A 16 0.07 -23.47 -11.15
CA ASN A 16 0.23 -23.76 -9.73
C ASN A 16 -0.94 -23.14 -8.94
N GLU A 17 -1.78 -23.97 -8.32
CA GLU A 17 -2.95 -23.52 -7.56
C GLU A 17 -2.62 -22.63 -6.34
N ASN A 18 -1.35 -22.62 -5.91
CA ASN A 18 -0.86 -21.82 -4.79
C ASN A 18 -0.21 -20.51 -5.22
N GLU A 19 -0.29 -20.15 -6.51
CA GLU A 19 0.31 -18.95 -7.06
C GLU A 19 -0.67 -18.19 -7.95
N TYR A 20 -0.54 -16.86 -7.96
CA TYR A 20 -1.28 -15.98 -8.84
C TYR A 20 -0.33 -15.06 -9.62
N VAL A 21 -0.79 -14.60 -10.78
CA VAL A 21 -0.19 -13.46 -11.49
C VAL A 21 -1.02 -12.22 -11.20
N VAL A 22 -0.36 -11.18 -10.72
CA VAL A 22 -0.94 -9.84 -10.54
C VAL A 22 -0.48 -8.95 -11.67
N TYR A 23 -1.43 -8.40 -12.43
CA TYR A 23 -1.18 -7.41 -13.48
C TYR A 23 -1.54 -6.02 -12.99
N TYR A 24 -0.64 -5.06 -13.16
CA TYR A 24 -0.80 -3.66 -12.76
C TYR A 24 -1.37 -2.82 -13.91
N LYS A 25 -2.56 -2.27 -13.68
CA LYS A 25 -3.31 -1.44 -14.64
C LYS A 25 -2.82 0.02 -14.60
N ASP A 26 -3.08 0.74 -15.69
CA ASP A 26 -2.85 2.19 -15.75
C ASP A 26 -4.00 3.02 -15.14
N ASP A 27 -5.03 2.34 -14.63
CA ASP A 27 -6.18 2.99 -14.01
C ASP A 27 -5.80 3.68 -12.69
N ALA A 28 -6.22 4.91 -12.55
CA ALA A 28 -6.15 5.71 -11.33
C ALA A 28 -7.56 6.06 -10.86
N THR A 29 -7.87 5.75 -9.61
CA THR A 29 -9.14 6.10 -8.99
C THR A 29 -8.90 6.83 -7.66
N ALA A 30 -9.73 7.83 -7.37
CA ALA A 30 -9.73 8.55 -6.11
C ALA A 30 -11.17 8.81 -5.66
N PHE A 31 -11.34 9.10 -4.34
CA PHE A 31 -12.63 9.44 -3.73
C PHE A 31 -13.70 8.37 -4.00
N ASN A 32 -13.40 7.10 -3.65
CA ASN A 32 -14.28 5.94 -3.87
C ASN A 32 -14.79 5.78 -5.32
N GLY A 33 -13.93 6.17 -6.29
CA GLY A 33 -14.24 6.03 -7.72
C GLY A 33 -14.95 7.23 -8.36
N GLU A 34 -15.16 8.33 -7.63
CA GLU A 34 -15.70 9.58 -8.21
C GLU A 34 -14.74 10.20 -9.22
N LYS A 35 -13.42 10.12 -8.96
CA LYS A 35 -12.39 10.56 -9.92
C LYS A 35 -11.69 9.36 -10.51
N LYS A 36 -11.72 9.23 -11.84
CA LYS A 36 -11.12 8.13 -12.60
C LYS A 36 -10.36 8.67 -13.79
N ALA A 37 -9.21 8.06 -14.08
CA ALA A 37 -8.43 8.29 -15.30
C ALA A 37 -7.64 7.03 -15.65
N SER A 38 -7.26 6.87 -16.91
CA SER A 38 -6.21 5.95 -17.31
C SER A 38 -4.95 6.77 -17.56
N ILE A 39 -3.86 6.43 -16.88
CA ILE A 39 -2.61 7.18 -16.88
C ILE A 39 -1.50 6.26 -17.37
N ALA A 40 -1.07 6.44 -18.61
CA ALA A 40 -0.07 5.60 -19.26
C ALA A 40 1.19 5.47 -18.40
N SER A 41 1.75 4.27 -18.35
CA SER A 41 2.94 3.89 -17.57
C SER A 41 2.75 3.81 -16.04
N LYS A 42 1.62 4.24 -15.48
CA LYS A 42 1.38 4.18 -14.04
C LYS A 42 1.54 2.74 -13.48
N GLY A 43 0.95 1.76 -14.17
CA GLY A 43 1.04 0.34 -13.78
C GLY A 43 2.48 -0.18 -13.81
N ILE A 44 3.27 0.21 -14.82
CA ILE A 44 4.69 -0.14 -14.91
C ILE A 44 5.47 0.42 -13.71
N LEU A 45 5.28 1.69 -13.39
CA LEU A 45 5.97 2.35 -12.29
C LEU A 45 5.59 1.73 -10.94
N ASN A 46 4.29 1.49 -10.71
CA ASN A 46 3.83 0.84 -9.49
C ASN A 46 4.40 -0.57 -9.35
N ASN A 47 4.41 -1.38 -10.42
CA ASN A 47 4.99 -2.72 -10.39
C ASN A 47 6.48 -2.69 -10.03
N LYS A 48 7.27 -1.82 -10.66
CA LYS A 48 8.73 -1.69 -10.39
C LYS A 48 9.00 -1.23 -8.96
N ILE A 49 8.32 -0.19 -8.49
CA ILE A 49 8.45 0.32 -7.12
C ILE A 49 8.05 -0.76 -6.11
N CYS A 50 6.92 -1.42 -6.34
CA CYS A 50 6.41 -2.48 -5.47
C CYS A 50 7.38 -3.66 -5.38
N THR A 51 7.99 -4.06 -6.50
CA THR A 51 9.03 -5.11 -6.55
C THR A 51 10.20 -4.76 -5.64
N ILE A 52 10.78 -3.56 -5.79
CA ILE A 52 11.91 -3.10 -4.96
C ILE A 52 11.52 -3.08 -3.47
N MET A 53 10.30 -2.63 -3.16
CA MET A 53 9.82 -2.59 -1.78
C MET A 53 9.66 -3.97 -1.17
N PHE A 54 9.05 -4.92 -1.88
CA PHE A 54 8.92 -6.29 -1.38
C PHE A 54 10.29 -6.96 -1.20
N GLU A 55 11.19 -6.85 -2.16
CA GLU A 55 12.54 -7.38 -2.03
C GLU A 55 13.31 -6.77 -0.83
N THR A 56 13.13 -5.47 -0.60
CA THR A 56 13.73 -4.77 0.54
C THR A 56 13.19 -5.29 1.87
N LEU A 57 11.88 -5.47 1.96
CA LEU A 57 11.23 -5.99 3.16
C LEU A 57 11.58 -7.45 3.41
N GLU A 58 11.65 -8.28 2.39
CA GLU A 58 12.06 -9.69 2.51
C GLU A 58 13.50 -9.84 2.99
N LYS A 59 14.43 -9.01 2.47
CA LYS A 59 15.81 -8.94 2.96
C LYS A 59 15.88 -8.54 4.45
N ALA A 60 14.91 -7.77 4.93
CA ALA A 60 14.77 -7.40 6.35
C ALA A 60 13.98 -8.41 7.20
N GLY A 61 13.60 -9.57 6.61
CA GLY A 61 12.91 -10.66 7.29
C GLY A 61 11.40 -10.48 7.44
N ILE A 62 10.77 -9.63 6.64
CA ILE A 62 9.31 -9.55 6.53
C ILE A 62 8.85 -10.58 5.50
N LYS A 63 7.90 -11.42 5.88
CA LYS A 63 7.28 -12.36 4.94
C LYS A 63 6.26 -11.66 4.06
N THR A 64 6.39 -11.82 2.73
CA THR A 64 5.46 -11.24 1.76
C THR A 64 4.86 -12.31 0.85
N HIS A 65 3.83 -11.96 0.12
CA HIS A 65 3.28 -12.80 -0.93
C HIS A 65 4.10 -12.76 -2.22
N PHE A 66 5.01 -11.82 -2.38
CA PHE A 66 5.83 -11.64 -3.58
C PHE A 66 6.72 -12.86 -3.82
N ILE A 67 6.86 -13.28 -5.07
CA ILE A 67 7.78 -14.33 -5.50
C ILE A 67 8.81 -13.75 -6.46
N LYS A 68 8.34 -13.09 -7.55
CA LYS A 68 9.20 -12.43 -8.53
C LYS A 68 8.41 -11.54 -9.49
N ALA A 69 9.07 -10.57 -10.08
CA ALA A 69 8.54 -9.87 -11.25
C ALA A 69 8.60 -10.79 -12.49
N LEU A 70 7.54 -10.82 -13.28
CA LEU A 70 7.45 -11.57 -14.54
C LEU A 70 7.67 -10.69 -15.76
N SER A 71 7.20 -9.46 -15.69
CA SER A 71 7.31 -8.45 -16.74
C SER A 71 7.30 -7.04 -16.13
N ASP A 72 7.33 -6.02 -16.97
CA ASP A 72 7.19 -4.63 -16.50
C ASP A 72 5.86 -4.37 -15.77
N ARG A 73 4.84 -5.21 -15.97
CA ARG A 73 3.49 -5.02 -15.41
C ARG A 73 2.99 -6.17 -14.54
N GLU A 74 3.76 -7.24 -14.41
CA GLU A 74 3.26 -8.47 -13.79
C GLU A 74 4.21 -8.97 -12.70
N GLN A 75 3.60 -9.45 -11.63
CA GLN A 75 4.28 -10.17 -10.54
C GLN A 75 3.67 -11.54 -10.36
N LEU A 76 4.53 -12.53 -10.11
CA LEU A 76 4.13 -13.80 -9.54
C LEU A 76 4.08 -13.65 -8.02
N VAL A 77 2.97 -14.04 -7.43
CA VAL A 77 2.74 -13.93 -5.98
C VAL A 77 2.18 -15.24 -5.43
N LYS A 78 2.41 -15.50 -4.15
CA LYS A 78 1.74 -16.57 -3.42
C LYS A 78 0.25 -16.26 -3.33
N LYS A 79 -0.57 -17.29 -3.51
CA LYS A 79 -1.99 -17.22 -3.22
C LYS A 79 -2.17 -16.98 -1.72
N VAL A 80 -2.96 -15.98 -1.38
CA VAL A 80 -3.35 -15.69 -0.01
C VAL A 80 -4.85 -15.42 0.07
N THR A 81 -5.44 -15.74 1.21
CA THR A 81 -6.78 -15.26 1.56
C THR A 81 -6.61 -13.92 2.27
N ILE A 82 -6.96 -12.84 1.58
CA ILE A 82 -6.84 -11.49 2.14
C ILE A 82 -7.71 -11.36 3.38
N LEU A 83 -7.14 -10.82 4.45
CA LEU A 83 -7.91 -10.38 5.61
C LEU A 83 -8.68 -9.12 5.22
N PRO A 84 -9.98 -9.01 5.54
CA PRO A 84 -10.82 -7.90 5.10
C PRO A 84 -10.55 -6.62 5.90
N LEU A 85 -9.29 -6.29 6.04
CA LEU A 85 -8.77 -5.13 6.77
C LEU A 85 -7.79 -4.33 5.89
N GLU A 86 -7.94 -3.03 5.88
CA GLU A 86 -6.89 -2.11 5.48
C GLU A 86 -6.18 -1.60 6.73
N VAL A 87 -4.86 -1.68 6.73
CA VAL A 87 -4.00 -1.27 7.84
C VAL A 87 -3.23 -0.03 7.44
N ILE A 88 -3.31 1.01 8.25
CA ILE A 88 -2.76 2.33 7.92
C ILE A 88 -1.81 2.76 9.03
N ILE A 89 -0.62 3.24 8.63
CA ILE A 89 0.30 3.94 9.53
C ILE A 89 0.39 5.40 9.11
N ARG A 90 0.38 6.28 10.11
CA ARG A 90 0.61 7.71 9.90
C ARG A 90 1.79 8.17 10.73
N ASN A 91 2.80 8.71 10.04
CA ASN A 91 3.99 9.33 10.63
C ASN A 91 3.86 10.86 10.64
N ILE A 92 3.14 11.41 9.66
CA ILE A 92 2.92 12.84 9.47
C ILE A 92 1.44 13.04 9.15
N THR A 93 0.84 14.10 9.66
CA THR A 93 -0.57 14.40 9.40
C THR A 93 -0.82 14.73 7.93
N ALA A 94 -1.75 14.01 7.28
CA ALA A 94 -2.13 14.24 5.89
C ALA A 94 -3.51 13.68 5.54
N GLY A 95 -4.05 14.12 4.43
CA GLY A 95 -5.22 13.55 3.78
C GLY A 95 -6.46 13.44 4.65
N SER A 96 -7.04 12.23 4.73
CA SER A 96 -8.28 11.98 5.49
C SER A 96 -8.12 12.19 7.00
N PHE A 97 -6.91 12.02 7.54
CA PHE A 97 -6.64 12.30 8.95
C PHE A 97 -6.87 13.76 9.28
N CYS A 98 -6.30 14.67 8.50
CA CYS A 98 -6.47 16.11 8.69
C CYS A 98 -7.95 16.52 8.60
N LYS A 99 -8.67 15.97 7.61
CA LYS A 99 -10.10 16.25 7.43
C LYS A 99 -10.96 15.76 8.60
N ARG A 100 -10.65 14.57 9.14
CA ARG A 100 -11.42 13.94 10.22
C ARG A 100 -11.25 14.64 11.56
N TYR A 101 -10.01 15.05 11.85
CA TYR A 101 -9.65 15.57 13.18
C TYR A 101 -9.46 17.09 13.21
N GLY A 102 -9.61 17.77 12.06
CA GLY A 102 -9.47 19.23 11.98
C GLY A 102 -8.06 19.72 12.29
N VAL A 103 -7.03 18.92 11.95
CA VAL A 103 -5.63 19.27 12.20
C VAL A 103 -4.93 19.67 10.91
N GLU A 104 -3.88 20.50 11.02
CA GLU A 104 -3.07 20.94 9.89
C GLU A 104 -2.31 19.77 9.25
N GLU A 105 -2.07 19.89 7.94
CA GLU A 105 -1.23 18.95 7.19
C GLU A 105 0.25 19.20 7.48
N GLY A 106 1.04 18.15 7.61
CA GLY A 106 2.50 18.24 7.71
C GLY A 106 3.06 18.22 9.13
N ILE A 107 2.23 18.03 10.14
CA ILE A 107 2.70 17.87 11.53
C ILE A 107 3.31 16.47 11.69
N VAL A 108 4.58 16.42 12.09
CA VAL A 108 5.26 15.17 12.44
C VAL A 108 4.71 14.67 13.76
N LEU A 109 4.28 13.42 13.80
CA LEU A 109 3.73 12.79 15.00
C LEU A 109 4.86 12.25 15.88
N ASP A 110 4.76 12.44 17.18
CA ASP A 110 5.73 11.92 18.17
C ASP A 110 5.84 10.40 18.11
N LYS A 111 4.73 9.74 17.82
CA LYS A 111 4.63 8.29 17.60
C LYS A 111 3.76 8.00 16.38
N PRO A 112 4.08 6.98 15.59
CA PRO A 112 3.22 6.59 14.49
C PRO A 112 1.84 6.18 15.00
N ILE A 113 0.80 6.62 14.30
CA ILE A 113 -0.57 6.21 14.58
C ILE A 113 -0.88 4.99 13.72
N PHE A 114 -1.37 3.92 14.36
CA PHE A 114 -1.90 2.74 13.71
C PHE A 114 -3.43 2.85 13.63
N GLU A 115 -3.96 2.76 12.43
CA GLU A 115 -5.41 2.73 12.15
C GLU A 115 -5.77 1.46 11.38
N MET A 116 -7.00 1.01 11.51
CA MET A 116 -7.58 -0.03 10.67
C MET A 116 -8.89 0.45 10.06
N SER A 117 -9.15 0.02 8.82
CA SER A 117 -10.46 0.12 8.17
C SER A 117 -10.99 -1.27 7.83
N SER A 118 -12.29 -1.45 7.92
CA SER A 118 -12.94 -2.60 7.29
C SER A 118 -12.88 -2.42 5.78
N LYS A 119 -12.33 -3.42 5.07
CA LYS A 119 -12.25 -3.40 3.60
C LYS A 119 -13.63 -3.66 3.00
N ASN A 120 -14.38 -2.59 2.80
CA ASN A 120 -15.74 -2.64 2.28
C ASN A 120 -16.04 -1.38 1.46
N ASP A 121 -15.84 -1.47 0.15
CA ASP A 121 -16.04 -0.37 -0.80
C ASP A 121 -17.47 0.22 -0.73
N GLU A 122 -18.49 -0.60 -0.46
CA GLU A 122 -19.87 -0.17 -0.39
C GLU A 122 -20.11 0.84 0.76
N TYR A 123 -19.39 0.64 1.88
CA TYR A 123 -19.48 1.54 3.05
C TYR A 123 -18.31 2.52 3.14
N GLY A 124 -17.48 2.63 2.08
CA GLY A 124 -16.38 3.59 2.02
C GLY A 124 -15.23 3.27 2.95
N ASP A 125 -14.94 1.99 3.18
CA ASP A 125 -13.85 1.48 4.01
C ASP A 125 -13.81 2.15 5.40
N PRO A 126 -14.86 1.97 6.24
CA PRO A 126 -15.00 2.68 7.50
C PRO A 126 -13.86 2.34 8.46
N LEU A 127 -13.37 3.35 9.18
CA LEU A 127 -12.43 3.14 10.28
C LEU A 127 -13.07 2.32 11.39
N ILE A 128 -12.30 1.36 11.88
CA ILE A 128 -12.69 0.45 12.97
C ILE A 128 -11.58 0.36 14.01
N ASN A 129 -11.93 -0.02 15.22
CA ASN A 129 -11.00 -0.43 16.26
C ASN A 129 -10.92 -1.95 16.37
N ASP A 130 -10.08 -2.44 17.29
CA ASP A 130 -9.85 -3.87 17.51
C ASP A 130 -11.17 -4.59 17.89
N ASP A 131 -11.98 -4.00 18.77
CA ASP A 131 -13.27 -4.58 19.19
C ASP A 131 -14.25 -4.75 18.04
N HIS A 132 -14.31 -3.77 17.12
CA HIS A 132 -15.12 -3.89 15.91
C HIS A 132 -14.62 -5.03 15.01
N ALA A 133 -13.31 -5.13 14.80
CA ALA A 133 -12.73 -6.16 13.93
C ALA A 133 -13.02 -7.56 14.47
N VAL A 134 -12.90 -7.75 15.78
CA VAL A 134 -13.21 -9.03 16.45
C VAL A 134 -14.71 -9.33 16.42
N ALA A 135 -15.55 -8.37 16.80
CA ALA A 135 -17.02 -8.54 16.85
C ALA A 135 -17.61 -8.85 15.47
N LEU A 136 -17.07 -8.24 14.41
CA LEU A 136 -17.47 -8.47 13.02
C LEU A 136 -16.79 -9.70 12.39
N LYS A 137 -15.95 -10.42 13.14
CA LYS A 137 -15.21 -11.61 12.69
C LYS A 137 -14.31 -11.33 11.46
N LEU A 138 -13.76 -10.14 11.37
CA LEU A 138 -12.81 -9.76 10.32
C LEU A 138 -11.41 -10.30 10.63
N ALA A 139 -11.04 -10.34 11.91
CA ALA A 139 -9.80 -10.93 12.42
C ALA A 139 -9.96 -11.28 13.91
N THR A 140 -9.11 -12.16 14.43
CA THR A 140 -9.00 -12.39 15.88
C THR A 140 -8.09 -11.34 16.53
N GLN A 141 -8.12 -11.22 17.86
CA GLN A 141 -7.24 -10.30 18.58
C GLN A 141 -5.76 -10.65 18.34
N GLU A 142 -5.42 -11.94 18.35
CA GLU A 142 -4.05 -12.41 18.11
C GLU A 142 -3.56 -12.03 16.70
N GLU A 143 -4.44 -12.11 15.70
CA GLU A 143 -4.13 -11.68 14.33
C GLU A 143 -3.92 -10.17 14.24
N ILE A 144 -4.75 -9.39 14.93
CA ILE A 144 -4.61 -7.92 14.99
C ILE A 144 -3.28 -7.54 15.66
N ASP A 145 -2.95 -8.17 16.78
CA ASP A 145 -1.71 -7.91 17.51
C ASP A 145 -0.48 -8.25 16.66
N TYR A 146 -0.53 -9.38 15.94
CA TYR A 146 0.53 -9.77 15.01
C TYR A 146 0.67 -8.75 13.86
N ILE A 147 -0.44 -8.38 13.21
CA ILE A 147 -0.46 -7.41 12.12
C ILE A 147 0.08 -6.07 12.58
N ARG A 148 -0.34 -5.59 13.75
CA ARG A 148 0.14 -4.34 14.35
C ARG A 148 1.66 -4.36 14.55
N ALA A 149 2.19 -5.43 15.14
CA ALA A 149 3.62 -5.60 15.36
C ALA A 149 4.41 -5.62 14.04
N GLN A 150 3.93 -6.38 13.03
CA GLN A 150 4.56 -6.41 11.72
C GLN A 150 4.49 -5.05 11.02
N THR A 151 3.34 -4.36 11.07
CA THR A 151 3.16 -3.06 10.44
C THR A 151 4.09 -1.99 11.02
N LEU A 152 4.27 -1.98 12.34
CA LEU A 152 5.21 -1.06 12.99
C LEU A 152 6.66 -1.37 12.60
N LYS A 153 7.04 -2.65 12.51
CA LYS A 153 8.36 -3.06 12.01
C LYS A 153 8.57 -2.64 10.55
N ILE A 154 7.57 -2.85 9.70
CA ILE A 154 7.58 -2.41 8.29
C ILE A 154 7.74 -0.89 8.21
N ASN A 155 7.04 -0.14 9.05
CA ASN A 155 7.14 1.32 9.10
C ASN A 155 8.58 1.79 9.31
N GLU A 156 9.28 1.23 10.29
CA GLU A 156 10.66 1.65 10.57
C GLU A 156 11.60 1.33 9.39
N ILE A 157 11.47 0.15 8.78
CA ILE A 157 12.24 -0.24 7.60
C ILE A 157 11.98 0.71 6.44
N MET A 158 10.70 0.99 6.15
CA MET A 158 10.31 1.86 5.04
C MET A 158 10.74 3.33 5.28
N LYS A 159 10.60 3.84 6.50
CA LYS A 159 11.07 5.19 6.86
C LYS A 159 12.55 5.36 6.59
N GLU A 160 13.36 4.39 7.08
CA GLU A 160 14.80 4.41 6.87
C GLU A 160 15.16 4.30 5.38
N PHE A 161 14.48 3.40 4.66
CA PHE A 161 14.68 3.22 3.23
C PHE A 161 14.41 4.49 2.44
N PHE A 162 13.23 5.08 2.60
CA PHE A 162 12.84 6.29 1.85
C PHE A 162 13.66 7.52 2.26
N LEU A 163 14.03 7.64 3.54
CA LEU A 163 14.85 8.77 3.99
C LEU A 163 16.24 8.79 3.33
N LYS A 164 16.85 7.64 3.07
CA LYS A 164 18.11 7.55 2.32
C LYS A 164 18.00 8.06 0.88
N MET A 165 16.78 8.21 0.38
CA MET A 165 16.46 8.69 -0.96
C MET A 165 15.87 10.11 -0.95
N ASP A 166 16.09 10.85 0.12
CA ASP A 166 15.52 12.18 0.35
C ASP A 166 13.99 12.22 0.23
N LEU A 167 13.31 11.14 0.67
CA LEU A 167 11.86 11.02 0.71
C LEU A 167 11.36 10.84 2.14
N LYS A 168 10.30 11.59 2.51
CA LYS A 168 9.54 11.41 3.74
C LYS A 168 8.42 10.39 3.52
N LEU A 169 8.39 9.33 4.29
CA LEU A 169 7.23 8.46 4.37
C LEU A 169 6.19 9.08 5.32
N VAL A 170 5.17 9.69 4.74
CA VAL A 170 4.13 10.42 5.48
C VAL A 170 3.13 9.46 6.12
N ASP A 171 2.51 8.65 5.30
CA ASP A 171 1.62 7.57 5.69
C ASP A 171 1.59 6.48 4.61
N PHE A 172 1.03 5.34 4.94
CA PHE A 172 0.82 4.25 3.98
C PHE A 172 -0.28 3.30 4.44
N LYS A 173 -0.83 2.57 3.47
CA LYS A 173 -1.79 1.49 3.65
C LYS A 173 -1.15 0.16 3.31
N LEU A 174 -1.40 -0.86 4.12
CA LEU A 174 -1.03 -2.26 3.88
C LEU A 174 -2.26 -3.16 3.93
N GLU A 175 -2.16 -4.30 3.25
CA GLU A 175 -3.08 -5.40 3.38
C GLU A 175 -2.30 -6.68 3.71
N PHE A 176 -2.91 -7.54 4.51
CA PHE A 176 -2.34 -8.82 4.90
C PHE A 176 -3.25 -9.96 4.45
N GLY A 177 -2.67 -11.11 4.24
CA GLY A 177 -3.42 -12.31 3.90
C GLY A 177 -2.83 -13.56 4.55
N LYS A 178 -3.63 -14.62 4.61
CA LYS A 178 -3.20 -15.93 5.07
C LYS A 178 -2.76 -16.77 3.88
N ASP A 179 -1.55 -17.32 3.95
CA ASP A 179 -1.05 -18.29 2.98
C ASP A 179 -1.71 -19.67 3.18
N ALA A 180 -1.29 -20.68 2.38
CA ALA A 180 -1.84 -22.01 2.43
C ALA A 180 -1.59 -22.73 3.79
N ASP A 181 -0.56 -22.32 4.52
CA ASP A 181 -0.20 -22.85 5.84
C ASP A 181 -0.88 -22.08 6.98
N GLY A 182 -1.67 -21.05 6.65
CA GLY A 182 -2.35 -20.19 7.63
C GLY A 182 -1.47 -19.08 8.20
N ASN A 183 -0.25 -18.90 7.71
CA ASN A 183 0.60 -17.80 8.14
C ASN A 183 0.09 -16.47 7.60
N ILE A 184 0.07 -15.44 8.44
CA ILE A 184 -0.22 -14.08 8.01
C ILE A 184 1.03 -13.48 7.38
N ILE A 185 0.92 -13.03 6.13
CA ILE A 185 1.99 -12.42 5.36
C ILE A 185 1.51 -11.12 4.72
N LEU A 186 2.44 -10.22 4.44
CA LEU A 186 2.15 -8.97 3.74
C LEU A 186 1.76 -9.27 2.29
N ALA A 187 0.71 -8.62 1.83
CA ALA A 187 0.13 -8.79 0.49
C ALA A 187 -0.17 -7.42 -0.16
N ASP A 188 -0.97 -7.42 -1.20
CA ASP A 188 -1.41 -6.27 -1.99
C ASP A 188 -0.22 -5.56 -2.67
N GLU A 189 0.07 -4.33 -2.33
CA GLU A 189 1.16 -3.53 -2.91
C GLU A 189 1.74 -2.52 -1.92
N ILE A 190 2.97 -2.11 -2.19
CA ILE A 190 3.59 -0.92 -1.61
C ILE A 190 4.08 -0.06 -2.78
N SER A 191 3.38 1.03 -3.03
CA SER A 191 3.63 1.91 -4.17
C SER A 191 3.20 3.35 -3.84
N PRO A 192 3.47 4.34 -4.69
CA PRO A 192 2.94 5.68 -4.48
C PRO A 192 1.40 5.77 -4.56
N ASP A 193 0.70 4.70 -4.95
CA ASP A 193 -0.76 4.60 -4.83
C ASP A 193 -1.22 4.36 -3.38
N THR A 194 -0.42 3.65 -2.59
CA THR A 194 -0.71 3.27 -1.20
C THR A 194 0.14 4.00 -0.17
N CYS A 195 1.20 4.71 -0.60
CA CYS A 195 2.08 5.50 0.25
C CYS A 195 2.00 6.98 -0.11
N ARG A 196 2.02 7.87 0.89
CA ARG A 196 2.35 9.28 0.69
C ARG A 196 3.84 9.47 0.87
N LEU A 197 4.48 9.96 -0.19
CA LEU A 197 5.91 10.22 -0.26
C LEU A 197 6.15 11.68 -0.61
N TRP A 198 6.80 12.42 0.30
CA TRP A 198 7.13 13.81 0.08
C TRP A 198 8.64 13.99 0.00
N ASP A 199 9.09 14.88 -0.86
CA ASP A 199 10.48 15.32 -0.89
C ASP A 199 10.89 15.94 0.46
N VAL A 200 12.05 15.56 0.97
CA VAL A 200 12.53 16.01 2.30
C VAL A 200 12.72 17.51 2.37
N ASN A 201 13.18 18.15 1.28
CA ASN A 201 13.58 19.55 1.26
C ASN A 201 12.42 20.47 0.89
N THR A 202 11.61 20.06 -0.09
CA THR A 202 10.56 20.90 -0.68
C THR A 202 9.16 20.60 -0.19
N ASN A 203 8.94 19.42 0.42
CA ASN A 203 7.62 18.84 0.71
C ASN A 203 6.76 18.61 -0.54
N GLU A 204 7.37 18.56 -1.73
CA GLU A 204 6.68 18.21 -2.96
C GLU A 204 6.12 16.78 -2.83
N LYS A 205 4.87 16.62 -3.25
CA LYS A 205 4.18 15.35 -3.22
C LYS A 205 4.55 14.53 -4.44
N LEU A 206 5.10 13.32 -4.21
CA LEU A 206 5.56 12.42 -5.27
C LEU A 206 4.72 11.13 -5.32
N ASP A 207 3.49 11.24 -4.90
CA ASP A 207 2.54 10.15 -4.72
C ASP A 207 1.18 10.45 -5.38
N LYS A 208 0.19 9.61 -5.11
CA LYS A 208 -1.16 9.71 -5.69
C LYS A 208 -1.91 11.01 -5.34
N ASP A 209 -1.44 11.79 -4.37
CA ASP A 209 -2.05 13.08 -4.08
C ASP A 209 -1.88 14.07 -5.24
N ARG A 210 -0.90 13.88 -6.14
CA ARG A 210 -0.84 14.62 -7.40
C ARG A 210 -2.11 14.45 -8.22
N PHE A 211 -2.62 13.24 -8.32
CA PHE A 211 -3.90 12.96 -8.98
C PHE A 211 -5.12 13.38 -8.16
N ARG A 212 -5.12 13.09 -6.85
CA ARG A 212 -6.24 13.43 -5.97
C ARG A 212 -6.51 14.93 -5.90
N ARG A 213 -5.45 15.73 -5.94
CA ARG A 213 -5.47 17.18 -5.63
C ARG A 213 -5.11 18.05 -6.84
N ASP A 214 -4.96 17.46 -8.03
CA ASP A 214 -4.56 18.16 -9.28
C ASP A 214 -3.24 18.97 -9.11
N LEU A 215 -2.22 18.34 -8.48
CA LEU A 215 -0.93 18.97 -8.18
C LEU A 215 0.12 18.78 -9.28
N GLY A 216 -0.27 18.40 -10.49
CA GLY A 216 0.61 18.18 -11.63
C GLY A 216 0.69 16.74 -12.09
N ASP A 217 1.71 16.42 -12.89
CA ASP A 217 1.88 15.12 -13.54
C ASP A 217 2.19 14.02 -12.53
N LEU A 218 1.27 13.04 -12.41
CA LEU A 218 1.41 11.88 -11.55
C LEU A 218 2.59 11.00 -11.98
N VAL A 219 2.74 10.78 -13.29
CA VAL A 219 3.80 9.91 -13.84
C VAL A 219 5.17 10.47 -13.49
N GLN A 220 5.37 11.76 -13.66
CA GLN A 220 6.61 12.43 -13.27
C GLN A 220 6.96 12.21 -11.79
N GLY A 221 5.96 12.27 -10.90
CA GLY A 221 6.18 12.00 -9.47
C GLY A 221 6.62 10.55 -9.21
N TYR A 222 6.00 9.59 -9.87
CA TYR A 222 6.34 8.16 -9.73
C TYR A 222 7.70 7.82 -10.36
N GLU A 223 8.03 8.42 -11.50
CA GLU A 223 9.34 8.31 -12.14
C GLU A 223 10.46 8.86 -11.24
N GLU A 224 10.22 9.98 -10.59
CA GLU A 224 11.16 10.56 -9.63
C GLU A 224 11.40 9.62 -8.44
N VAL A 225 10.32 9.05 -7.86
CA VAL A 225 10.45 8.05 -6.79
C VAL A 225 11.28 6.86 -7.27
N LEU A 226 10.94 6.27 -8.42
CA LEU A 226 11.67 5.12 -8.96
C LEU A 226 13.13 5.45 -9.27
N SER A 227 13.41 6.64 -9.82
CA SER A 227 14.78 7.10 -10.13
C SER A 227 15.62 7.19 -8.86
N ARG A 228 15.04 7.68 -7.75
CA ARG A 228 15.75 7.75 -6.46
C ARG A 228 15.99 6.36 -5.86
N MET A 229 15.07 5.42 -6.05
CA MET A 229 15.20 4.04 -5.57
C MET A 229 16.28 3.22 -6.33
N ASN A 230 16.72 3.66 -7.50
CA ASN A 230 17.74 3.00 -8.31
C ASN A 230 19.16 3.62 -8.15
N LYS A 231 19.33 4.58 -7.24
CA LYS A 231 20.63 5.18 -6.90
C LYS A 231 21.36 4.36 -5.84
#